data_3b64e3bae243bf4c3973ee51d564eea0
#
_entry.id   3b64e3bae243bf4c3973ee51d564eea0
#
_cell.length_a   1.000
_cell.length_b   1.000
_cell.length_c   1.000
_cell.angle_alpha   90.00
_cell.angle_beta   90.00
_cell.angle_gamma   90.00
#
_symmetry.space_group_name_H-M   'P 1'
#
loop_
_entity.id
_entity.type
_entity.pdbx_description
1 polymer ?
#
loop_
_entity_poly.entity_id
_entity_poly.type
_entity_poly.pdbx_seq_one_letter_code
_entity_poly.pdbx_strand_id
1 'polypeptide(L)'
;LVGSEMCIRDSVKTAFSAGEGSVFLAVDYSQIELRLLAHLSGDEHLVRAFNEGEDFHAETAARVFGVPVSEVTPDLRSRAKAVNFGIVYGQQAYGLSQSLHISMAEARDMIDRYYEAYPGVRTFLDNVVARVKQTGYAETMYGRRRHIPELKAKNPQLRGFGERTAMNHPMQGTAADIIKIAMARVSHRLEEEGFAAHMILQVHDELDFECPIDEVERLTTMVRDVMEHVVDLRVPL
;
A
#
# COMPACT_ATOMS: atom_id res chain seq x y z
N LEU A 1 17.46 13.01 -0.94
CA LEU A 1 16.16 13.64 -0.67
C LEU A 1 15.25 12.78 0.23
N VAL A 2 15.29 11.44 0.13
CA VAL A 2 14.49 10.53 0.98
C VAL A 2 14.76 10.73 2.47
N GLY A 3 16.01 10.94 2.87
CA GLY A 3 16.36 11.20 4.28
C GLY A 3 15.88 12.55 4.80
N SER A 4 15.80 13.58 3.96
CA SER A 4 15.33 14.92 4.37
C SER A 4 13.82 14.98 4.56
N GLU A 5 13.04 14.28 3.73
CA GLU A 5 11.58 14.20 3.90
C GLU A 5 11.21 13.44 5.16
N MET A 6 11.90 12.34 5.48
CA MET A 6 11.70 11.59 6.72
C MET A 6 11.98 12.46 7.96
N CYS A 7 13.10 13.20 7.97
CA CYS A 7 13.42 14.14 9.06
C CYS A 7 12.40 15.28 9.19
N ILE A 8 11.88 15.80 8.08
CA ILE A 8 10.84 16.85 8.09
C ILE A 8 9.53 16.29 8.65
N ARG A 9 9.10 15.09 8.24
CA ARG A 9 7.89 14.43 8.78
C ARG A 9 7.99 14.23 10.29
N ASP A 10 9.11 13.71 10.78
CA ASP A 10 9.33 13.49 12.21
C ASP A 10 9.29 14.82 12.98
N SER A 11 9.93 15.89 12.46
CA SER A 11 9.88 17.21 13.07
C SER A 11 8.47 17.82 13.09
N VAL A 12 7.67 17.59 12.05
CA VAL A 12 6.27 18.07 12.00
C VAL A 12 5.40 17.28 12.97
N LYS A 13 5.58 15.95 13.07
CA LYS A 13 4.84 15.11 14.04
C LYS A 13 5.07 15.57 15.49
N THR A 14 6.29 16.04 15.84
CA THR A 14 6.56 16.56 17.19
C THR A 14 5.86 17.89 17.53
N ALA A 15 5.31 18.58 16.53
CA ALA A 15 4.52 19.79 16.74
C ALA A 15 3.06 19.50 17.16
N PHE A 16 2.61 18.27 17.00
CA PHE A 16 1.30 17.83 17.48
C PHE A 16 1.43 17.34 18.91
N SER A 17 0.69 17.95 19.81
CA SER A 17 0.58 17.55 21.20
C SER A 17 -0.88 17.38 21.57
N ALA A 18 -1.21 16.34 22.29
CA ALA A 18 -2.54 16.19 22.86
C ALA A 18 -2.74 17.18 24.02
N GLY A 19 -4.01 17.48 24.34
CA GLY A 19 -4.36 18.26 25.51
C GLY A 19 -3.95 17.61 26.84
N GLU A 20 -4.04 18.36 27.92
CA GLU A 20 -3.72 17.86 29.28
C GLU A 20 -4.60 16.65 29.63
N GLY A 21 -3.99 15.56 30.06
CA GLY A 21 -4.68 14.30 30.39
C GLY A 21 -5.02 13.43 29.18
N SER A 22 -4.61 13.83 27.96
CA SER A 22 -4.82 13.07 26.72
C SER A 22 -3.49 12.66 26.07
N VAL A 23 -3.58 11.72 25.16
CA VAL A 23 -2.48 11.29 24.27
C VAL A 23 -2.90 11.37 22.80
N PHE A 24 -1.91 11.46 21.93
CA PHE A 24 -2.09 11.31 20.50
C PHE A 24 -1.92 9.84 20.15
N LEU A 25 -2.98 9.22 19.61
CA LEU A 25 -2.98 7.82 19.17
C LEU A 25 -3.06 7.77 17.65
N ALA A 26 -2.06 7.17 17.00
CA ALA A 26 -2.04 6.91 15.57
C ALA A 26 -2.24 5.41 15.29
N VAL A 27 -3.13 5.07 14.38
CA VAL A 27 -3.40 3.69 13.95
C VAL A 27 -3.32 3.61 12.44
N ASP A 28 -2.35 2.84 11.94
CA ASP A 28 -1.97 2.77 10.53
C ASP A 28 -2.16 1.36 9.96
N TYR A 29 -2.61 1.26 8.71
CA TYR A 29 -2.64 0.00 7.98
C TYR A 29 -1.24 -0.43 7.55
N SER A 30 -0.82 -1.61 7.93
CA SER A 30 0.44 -2.17 7.49
C SER A 30 0.36 -2.64 6.03
N GLN A 31 1.03 -1.92 5.11
CA GLN A 31 1.22 -2.34 3.71
C GLN A 31 -0.09 -2.59 2.94
N ILE A 32 -1.13 -1.78 3.17
CA ILE A 32 -2.48 -2.01 2.59
C ILE A 32 -2.45 -2.20 1.07
N GLU A 33 -1.65 -1.45 0.33
CA GLU A 33 -1.60 -1.56 -1.13
C GLU A 33 -1.03 -2.92 -1.60
N LEU A 34 -0.05 -3.47 -0.87
CA LEU A 34 0.50 -4.81 -1.16
C LEU A 34 -0.48 -5.93 -0.80
N ARG A 35 -1.23 -5.77 0.30
CA ARG A 35 -2.32 -6.69 0.67
C ARG A 35 -3.45 -6.65 -0.36
N LEU A 36 -3.78 -5.47 -0.87
CA LEU A 36 -4.74 -5.33 -1.97
C LEU A 36 -4.23 -5.94 -3.28
N LEU A 37 -2.94 -5.79 -3.58
CA LEU A 37 -2.33 -6.48 -4.73
C LEU A 37 -2.44 -8.00 -4.58
N ALA A 38 -2.18 -8.55 -3.39
CA ALA A 38 -2.36 -9.98 -3.10
C ALA A 38 -3.81 -10.42 -3.32
N HIS A 39 -4.77 -9.66 -2.77
CA HIS A 39 -6.20 -9.96 -2.91
C HIS A 39 -6.67 -9.91 -4.37
N LEU A 40 -6.34 -8.83 -5.09
CA LEU A 40 -6.82 -8.57 -6.45
C LEU A 40 -6.17 -9.47 -7.50
N SER A 41 -4.88 -9.75 -7.36
CA SER A 41 -4.16 -10.66 -8.26
C SER A 41 -4.49 -12.12 -7.99
N GLY A 42 -4.83 -12.46 -6.75
CA GLY A 42 -5.00 -13.84 -6.31
C GLY A 42 -3.74 -14.68 -6.44
N ASP A 43 -2.56 -14.06 -6.51
CA ASP A 43 -1.29 -14.77 -6.59
C ASP A 43 -1.07 -15.60 -5.32
N GLU A 44 -0.93 -16.92 -5.50
CA GLU A 44 -0.90 -17.87 -4.39
C GLU A 44 0.29 -17.66 -3.45
N HIS A 45 1.45 -17.29 -4.00
CA HIS A 45 2.65 -17.04 -3.19
C HIS A 45 2.50 -15.76 -2.38
N LEU A 46 1.93 -14.72 -2.98
CA LEU A 46 1.71 -13.44 -2.33
C LEU A 46 0.64 -13.55 -1.22
N VAL A 47 -0.47 -14.24 -1.51
CA VAL A 47 -1.55 -14.50 -0.54
C VAL A 47 -1.02 -15.33 0.62
N ARG A 48 -0.24 -16.39 0.35
CA ARG A 48 0.34 -17.23 1.40
C ARG A 48 1.27 -16.44 2.33
N ALA A 49 2.19 -15.65 1.78
CA ALA A 49 3.15 -14.88 2.57
C ALA A 49 2.45 -13.95 3.59
N PHE A 50 1.36 -13.29 3.18
CA PHE A 50 0.58 -12.46 4.09
C PHE A 50 -0.21 -13.25 5.14
N ASN A 51 -0.75 -14.42 4.77
CA ASN A 51 -1.52 -15.26 5.70
C ASN A 51 -0.63 -15.97 6.73
N GLU A 52 0.60 -16.31 6.38
CA GLU A 52 1.57 -16.95 7.28
C GLU A 52 2.33 -15.92 8.14
N GLY A 53 2.10 -14.61 7.91
CA GLY A 53 2.76 -13.54 8.66
C GLY A 53 4.26 -13.42 8.36
N GLU A 54 4.69 -13.89 7.21
CA GLU A 54 6.09 -13.83 6.76
C GLU A 54 6.53 -12.40 6.45
N ASP A 55 7.82 -12.12 6.57
CA ASP A 55 8.40 -10.87 6.08
C ASP A 55 8.39 -10.85 4.54
N PHE A 56 7.30 -10.34 3.97
CA PHE A 56 7.09 -10.29 2.53
C PHE A 56 8.28 -9.68 1.76
N HIS A 57 8.95 -8.67 2.34
CA HIS A 57 10.11 -8.07 1.67
C HIS A 57 11.33 -9.01 1.70
N ALA A 58 11.49 -9.80 2.76
CA ALA A 58 12.54 -10.81 2.82
C ALA A 58 12.24 -11.99 1.87
N GLU A 59 11.00 -12.45 1.80
CA GLU A 59 10.57 -13.48 0.85
C GLU A 59 10.78 -13.02 -0.61
N THR A 60 10.40 -11.79 -0.93
CA THR A 60 10.67 -11.23 -2.28
C THR A 60 12.16 -11.15 -2.55
N ALA A 61 12.98 -10.73 -1.57
CA ALA A 61 14.42 -10.68 -1.73
C ALA A 61 15.02 -12.07 -2.04
N ALA A 62 14.62 -13.08 -1.29
CA ALA A 62 15.07 -14.45 -1.50
C ALA A 62 14.77 -14.92 -2.94
N ARG A 63 13.57 -14.67 -3.44
CA ARG A 63 13.14 -15.08 -4.78
C ARG A 63 13.83 -14.27 -5.89
N VAL A 64 13.87 -12.95 -5.76
CA VAL A 64 14.43 -12.05 -6.78
C VAL A 64 15.95 -12.19 -6.88
N PHE A 65 16.65 -12.38 -5.75
CA PHE A 65 18.11 -12.52 -5.73
C PHE A 65 18.59 -13.97 -5.74
N GLY A 66 17.69 -14.95 -5.61
CA GLY A 66 18.03 -16.37 -5.66
C GLY A 66 18.84 -16.86 -4.45
N VAL A 67 18.56 -16.32 -3.27
CA VAL A 67 19.21 -16.69 -2.01
C VAL A 67 18.18 -17.28 -1.03
N PRO A 68 18.60 -18.15 -0.09
CA PRO A 68 17.73 -18.57 1.00
C PRO A 68 17.26 -17.37 1.84
N VAL A 69 16.04 -17.42 2.39
CA VAL A 69 15.48 -16.34 3.25
C VAL A 69 16.42 -16.02 4.43
N SER A 70 17.06 -17.05 4.99
CA SER A 70 18.04 -16.90 6.09
C SER A 70 19.31 -16.12 5.72
N GLU A 71 19.61 -15.97 4.44
CA GLU A 71 20.77 -15.24 3.92
C GLU A 71 20.40 -13.85 3.39
N VAL A 72 19.13 -13.45 3.50
CA VAL A 72 18.68 -12.12 3.08
C VAL A 72 19.26 -11.06 4.00
N THR A 73 20.16 -10.26 3.45
CA THR A 73 20.75 -9.11 4.16
C THR A 73 19.76 -7.94 4.22
N PRO A 74 19.95 -6.98 5.16
CA PRO A 74 19.16 -5.75 5.20
C PRO A 74 19.17 -4.96 3.89
N ASP A 75 20.28 -4.98 3.14
CA ASP A 75 20.39 -4.34 1.81
C ASP A 75 19.51 -5.04 0.77
N LEU A 76 19.58 -6.36 0.67
CA LEU A 76 18.72 -7.14 -0.24
C LEU A 76 17.24 -6.95 0.08
N ARG A 77 16.89 -6.96 1.37
CA ARG A 77 15.52 -6.68 1.81
C ARG A 77 15.07 -5.27 1.44
N SER A 78 15.93 -4.27 1.57
CA SER A 78 15.64 -2.87 1.18
C SER A 78 15.44 -2.73 -0.32
N ARG A 79 16.28 -3.40 -1.14
CA ARG A 79 16.12 -3.43 -2.60
C ARG A 79 14.82 -4.14 -3.02
N ALA A 80 14.50 -5.26 -2.40
CA ALA A 80 13.23 -5.95 -2.65
C ALA A 80 12.02 -5.09 -2.25
N LYS A 81 12.10 -4.33 -1.15
CA LYS A 81 11.08 -3.36 -0.77
C LYS A 81 10.86 -2.32 -1.87
N ALA A 82 11.94 -1.79 -2.47
CA ALA A 82 11.82 -0.85 -3.58
C ALA A 82 11.19 -1.49 -4.84
N VAL A 83 11.49 -2.75 -5.13
CA VAL A 83 10.84 -3.50 -6.22
C VAL A 83 9.35 -3.70 -5.93
N ASN A 84 8.99 -4.16 -4.74
CA ASN A 84 7.60 -4.40 -4.34
C ASN A 84 6.74 -3.14 -4.52
N PHE A 85 7.18 -2.03 -3.97
CA PHE A 85 6.46 -0.75 -4.14
C PHE A 85 6.52 -0.24 -5.58
N GLY A 86 7.65 -0.41 -6.26
CA GLY A 86 7.79 -0.08 -7.66
C GLY A 86 6.74 -0.75 -8.53
N ILE A 87 6.50 -2.05 -8.33
CA ILE A 87 5.48 -2.81 -9.07
C ILE A 87 4.07 -2.29 -8.78
N VAL A 88 3.73 -2.04 -7.51
CA VAL A 88 2.42 -1.47 -7.13
C VAL A 88 2.17 -0.14 -7.82
N TYR A 89 3.20 0.71 -7.92
CA TYR A 89 3.11 2.01 -8.59
C TYR A 89 3.32 1.96 -10.11
N GLY A 90 3.42 0.76 -10.70
CA GLY A 90 3.65 0.58 -12.14
C GLY A 90 5.00 1.09 -12.61
N GLN A 91 6.00 1.16 -11.71
CA GLN A 91 7.34 1.61 -12.02
C GLN A 91 8.01 0.66 -13.02
N GLN A 92 8.64 1.24 -14.05
CA GLN A 92 9.40 0.50 -15.05
C GLN A 92 10.89 0.49 -14.70
N ALA A 93 11.68 -0.29 -15.44
CA ALA A 93 13.11 -0.47 -15.19
C ALA A 93 13.89 0.86 -15.08
N TYR A 94 13.53 1.90 -15.82
CA TYR A 94 14.16 3.22 -15.69
C TYR A 94 13.94 3.84 -14.31
N GLY A 95 12.71 3.86 -13.83
CA GLY A 95 12.42 4.39 -12.50
C GLY A 95 13.12 3.60 -11.38
N LEU A 96 13.11 2.27 -11.47
CA LEU A 96 13.78 1.40 -10.50
C LEU A 96 15.30 1.58 -10.53
N SER A 97 15.92 1.70 -11.72
CA SER A 97 17.35 1.94 -11.84
C SER A 97 17.80 3.25 -11.19
N GLN A 98 16.98 4.31 -11.32
CA GLN A 98 17.26 5.59 -10.66
C GLN A 98 17.12 5.51 -9.14
N SER A 99 16.08 4.84 -8.63
CA SER A 99 15.83 4.73 -7.19
C SER A 99 16.84 3.84 -6.46
N LEU A 100 17.36 2.81 -7.12
CA LEU A 100 18.35 1.88 -6.55
C LEU A 100 19.80 2.20 -6.92
N HIS A 101 20.02 3.19 -7.79
CA HIS A 101 21.35 3.52 -8.34
C HIS A 101 22.05 2.33 -9.02
N ILE A 102 21.29 1.55 -9.79
CA ILE A 102 21.75 0.37 -10.55
C ILE A 102 21.60 0.59 -12.07
N SER A 103 22.17 -0.32 -12.83
CA SER A 103 22.00 -0.28 -14.30
C SER A 103 20.57 -0.60 -14.73
N MET A 104 20.19 -0.14 -15.92
CA MET A 104 18.90 -0.49 -16.54
C MET A 104 18.72 -2.00 -16.75
N ALA A 105 19.82 -2.72 -17.01
CA ALA A 105 19.80 -4.15 -17.22
C ALA A 105 19.49 -4.89 -15.93
N GLU A 106 20.15 -4.51 -14.81
CA GLU A 106 19.86 -5.07 -13.49
C GLU A 106 18.44 -4.78 -13.03
N ALA A 107 17.96 -3.53 -13.22
CA ALA A 107 16.59 -3.17 -12.86
C ALA A 107 15.55 -4.00 -13.64
N ARG A 108 15.81 -4.28 -14.92
CA ARG A 108 14.95 -5.12 -15.76
C ARG A 108 14.96 -6.56 -15.27
N ASP A 109 16.15 -7.14 -15.01
CA ASP A 109 16.29 -8.49 -14.49
C ASP A 109 15.54 -8.66 -13.15
N MET A 110 15.64 -7.68 -12.25
CA MET A 110 14.89 -7.70 -10.98
C MET A 110 13.36 -7.70 -11.19
N ILE A 111 12.85 -6.90 -12.12
CA ILE A 111 11.42 -6.85 -12.46
C ILE A 111 10.98 -8.17 -13.09
N ASP A 112 11.77 -8.73 -14.00
CA ASP A 112 11.44 -9.97 -14.68
C ASP A 112 11.41 -11.14 -13.66
N ARG A 113 12.40 -11.26 -12.78
CA ARG A 113 12.41 -12.25 -11.69
C ARG A 113 11.27 -12.06 -10.70
N TYR A 114 10.87 -10.81 -10.42
CA TYR A 114 9.69 -10.56 -9.59
C TYR A 114 8.43 -11.16 -10.23
N TYR A 115 8.22 -10.94 -11.51
CA TYR A 115 7.06 -11.48 -12.23
C TYR A 115 7.14 -13.00 -12.45
N GLU A 116 8.32 -13.58 -12.51
CA GLU A 116 8.51 -15.04 -12.47
C GLU A 116 8.11 -15.62 -11.11
N ALA A 117 8.47 -14.92 -10.03
CA ALA A 117 8.10 -15.32 -8.67
C ALA A 117 6.61 -15.14 -8.36
N TYR A 118 5.99 -14.13 -8.98
CA TYR A 118 4.58 -13.74 -8.76
C TYR A 118 3.80 -13.61 -10.10
N PRO A 119 3.57 -14.72 -10.80
CA PRO A 119 2.95 -14.68 -12.14
C PRO A 119 1.50 -14.19 -12.13
N GLY A 120 0.76 -14.39 -11.03
CA GLY A 120 -0.58 -13.87 -10.83
C GLY A 120 -0.61 -12.35 -10.83
N VAL A 121 0.39 -11.70 -10.24
CA VAL A 121 0.54 -10.24 -10.25
C VAL A 121 0.70 -9.72 -11.67
N ARG A 122 1.58 -10.35 -12.47
CA ARG A 122 1.78 -9.97 -13.87
C ARG A 122 0.49 -10.05 -14.67
N THR A 123 -0.18 -11.20 -14.57
CA THR A 123 -1.45 -11.44 -15.27
C THR A 123 -2.52 -10.42 -14.88
N PHE A 124 -2.64 -10.12 -13.59
CA PHE A 124 -3.59 -9.12 -13.10
C PHE A 124 -3.32 -7.73 -13.68
N LEU A 125 -2.08 -7.24 -13.59
CA LEU A 125 -1.72 -5.90 -14.07
C LEU A 125 -1.89 -5.76 -15.59
N ASP A 126 -1.50 -6.77 -16.37
CA ASP A 126 -1.69 -6.79 -17.83
C ASP A 126 -3.19 -6.76 -18.19
N ASN A 127 -4.03 -7.51 -17.48
CA ASN A 127 -5.48 -7.51 -17.65
C ASN A 127 -6.13 -6.16 -17.29
N VAL A 128 -5.65 -5.51 -16.21
CA VAL A 128 -6.11 -4.16 -15.85
C VAL A 128 -5.84 -3.17 -16.98
N VAL A 129 -4.61 -3.15 -17.51
CA VAL A 129 -4.25 -2.25 -18.63
C VAL A 129 -5.07 -2.55 -19.88
N ALA A 130 -5.24 -3.84 -20.23
CA ALA A 130 -6.04 -4.25 -21.37
C ALA A 130 -7.50 -3.79 -21.23
N ARG A 131 -8.11 -3.98 -20.05
CA ARG A 131 -9.48 -3.55 -19.74
C ARG A 131 -9.61 -2.03 -19.85
N VAL A 132 -8.66 -1.26 -19.29
CA VAL A 132 -8.72 0.21 -19.33
C VAL A 132 -8.55 0.73 -20.76
N LYS A 133 -7.74 0.09 -21.61
CA LYS A 133 -7.64 0.43 -23.05
C LYS A 133 -8.97 0.27 -23.77
N GLN A 134 -9.83 -0.67 -23.35
CA GLN A 134 -11.16 -0.89 -23.93
C GLN A 134 -12.21 0.06 -23.35
N THR A 135 -12.23 0.23 -22.01
CA THR A 135 -13.29 0.97 -21.31
C THR A 135 -13.01 2.46 -21.16
N GLY A 136 -11.72 2.85 -21.15
CA GLY A 136 -11.27 4.22 -20.93
C GLY A 136 -11.15 4.61 -19.46
N TYR A 137 -11.39 3.69 -18.51
CA TYR A 137 -11.29 3.95 -17.08
C TYR A 137 -10.78 2.73 -16.31
N ALA A 138 -10.08 2.98 -15.19
CA ALA A 138 -9.81 2.01 -14.14
C ALA A 138 -10.86 2.12 -13.04
N GLU A 139 -11.09 1.02 -12.31
CA GLU A 139 -12.15 0.90 -11.31
C GLU A 139 -11.62 0.24 -10.03
N THR A 140 -12.06 0.72 -8.86
CA THR A 140 -11.78 0.11 -7.57
C THR A 140 -12.72 -1.07 -7.29
N MET A 141 -12.47 -1.83 -6.20
CA MET A 141 -13.40 -2.88 -5.73
C MET A 141 -14.81 -2.34 -5.44
N TYR A 142 -14.94 -1.06 -5.11
CA TYR A 142 -16.21 -0.39 -4.78
C TYR A 142 -16.84 0.37 -5.96
N GLY A 143 -16.30 0.16 -7.17
CA GLY A 143 -16.88 0.76 -8.39
C GLY A 143 -16.50 2.23 -8.62
N ARG A 144 -15.55 2.79 -7.86
CA ARG A 144 -15.03 4.13 -8.12
C ARG A 144 -14.21 4.12 -9.41
N ARG A 145 -14.54 5.01 -10.35
CA ARG A 145 -13.94 5.06 -11.68
C ARG A 145 -12.99 6.24 -11.81
N ARG A 146 -11.84 5.99 -12.42
CA ARG A 146 -10.89 7.00 -12.88
C ARG A 146 -10.72 6.90 -14.38
N HIS A 147 -11.14 7.92 -15.11
CA HIS A 147 -10.91 8.00 -16.55
C HIS A 147 -9.44 8.25 -16.84
N ILE A 148 -8.89 7.57 -17.85
CA ILE A 148 -7.46 7.61 -18.22
C ILE A 148 -7.34 7.89 -19.72
N PRO A 149 -7.60 9.13 -20.16
CA PRO A 149 -7.52 9.51 -21.57
C PRO A 149 -6.08 9.44 -22.12
N GLU A 150 -5.07 9.48 -21.25
CA GLU A 150 -3.65 9.40 -21.57
C GLU A 150 -3.27 8.12 -22.31
N LEU A 151 -4.00 7.02 -22.11
CA LEU A 151 -3.76 5.76 -22.83
C LEU A 151 -3.97 5.87 -24.34
N LYS A 152 -4.74 6.87 -24.80
CA LYS A 152 -4.98 7.16 -26.22
C LYS A 152 -4.01 8.19 -26.78
N ALA A 153 -3.08 8.70 -25.97
CA ALA A 153 -2.14 9.72 -26.40
C ALA A 153 -1.15 9.18 -27.44
N LYS A 154 -0.82 10.02 -28.43
CA LYS A 154 0.22 9.72 -29.43
C LYS A 154 1.63 9.76 -28.81
N ASN A 155 1.83 10.61 -27.81
CA ASN A 155 3.09 10.73 -27.08
C ASN A 155 3.34 9.48 -26.22
N PRO A 156 4.45 8.73 -26.43
CA PRO A 156 4.75 7.51 -25.68
C PRO A 156 4.93 7.73 -24.18
N GLN A 157 5.47 8.88 -23.76
CA GLN A 157 5.66 9.19 -22.33
C GLN A 157 4.32 9.39 -21.63
N LEU A 158 3.38 10.11 -22.28
CA LEU A 158 2.04 10.33 -21.75
C LEU A 158 1.24 9.02 -21.70
N ARG A 159 1.39 8.18 -22.74
CA ARG A 159 0.76 6.85 -22.75
C ARG A 159 1.32 5.94 -21.65
N GLY A 160 2.64 5.94 -21.45
CA GLY A 160 3.27 5.20 -20.34
C GLY A 160 2.83 5.70 -18.95
N PHE A 161 2.59 7.00 -18.80
CA PHE A 161 1.97 7.55 -17.59
C PHE A 161 0.54 7.00 -17.40
N GLY A 162 -0.25 6.95 -18.47
CA GLY A 162 -1.60 6.36 -18.43
C GLY A 162 -1.59 4.88 -18.04
N GLU A 163 -0.63 4.08 -18.52
CA GLU A 163 -0.48 2.67 -18.13
C GLU A 163 -0.16 2.52 -16.64
N ARG A 164 0.79 3.29 -16.11
CA ARG A 164 1.08 3.29 -14.67
C ARG A 164 -0.12 3.70 -13.82
N THR A 165 -0.84 4.73 -14.27
CA THR A 165 -2.06 5.18 -13.59
C THR A 165 -3.13 4.09 -13.59
N ALA A 166 -3.28 3.35 -14.69
CA ALA A 166 -4.22 2.24 -14.78
C ALA A 166 -3.87 1.10 -13.82
N MET A 167 -2.59 0.72 -13.77
CA MET A 167 -2.11 -0.35 -12.88
C MET A 167 -2.29 0.01 -11.39
N ASN A 168 -1.97 1.24 -11.02
CA ASN A 168 -1.99 1.68 -9.61
C ASN A 168 -3.41 1.90 -9.06
N HIS A 169 -4.33 2.40 -9.87
CA HIS A 169 -5.65 2.84 -9.39
C HIS A 169 -6.47 1.76 -8.67
N PRO A 170 -6.51 0.49 -9.10
CA PRO A 170 -7.26 -0.55 -8.37
C PRO A 170 -6.80 -0.74 -6.93
N MET A 171 -5.49 -0.67 -6.64
CA MET A 171 -4.94 -0.78 -5.30
C MET A 171 -5.11 0.53 -4.51
N GLN A 172 -4.53 1.61 -4.99
CA GLN A 172 -4.54 2.90 -4.30
C GLN A 172 -5.96 3.46 -4.11
N GLY A 173 -6.80 3.34 -5.15
CA GLY A 173 -8.20 3.79 -5.05
C GLY A 173 -9.01 2.93 -4.08
N THR A 174 -8.81 1.61 -4.06
CA THR A 174 -9.48 0.72 -3.10
C THR A 174 -8.99 0.96 -1.68
N ALA A 175 -7.69 1.19 -1.45
CA ALA A 175 -7.18 1.59 -0.13
C ALA A 175 -7.86 2.87 0.36
N ALA A 176 -8.01 3.88 -0.52
CA ALA A 176 -8.73 5.11 -0.20
C ALA A 176 -10.24 4.89 0.07
N ASP A 177 -10.88 3.90 -0.53
CA ASP A 177 -12.26 3.53 -0.22
C ASP A 177 -12.34 2.84 1.14
N ILE A 178 -11.44 1.90 1.42
CA ILE A 178 -11.38 1.14 2.68
C ILE A 178 -11.18 2.08 3.87
N ILE A 179 -10.19 2.99 3.83
CA ILE A 179 -9.95 3.91 4.94
C ILE A 179 -11.15 4.81 5.21
N LYS A 180 -11.87 5.25 4.19
CA LYS A 180 -13.09 6.07 4.36
C LYS A 180 -14.25 5.28 5.00
N ILE A 181 -14.39 4.00 4.65
CA ILE A 181 -15.38 3.13 5.29
C ILE A 181 -14.99 2.89 6.74
N ALA A 182 -13.70 2.64 7.02
CA ALA A 182 -13.18 2.51 8.37
C ALA A 182 -13.45 3.77 9.20
N MET A 183 -13.12 4.97 8.66
CA MET A 183 -13.42 6.24 9.32
C MET A 183 -14.88 6.38 9.70
N ALA A 184 -15.79 6.09 8.77
CA ALA A 184 -17.23 6.21 9.04
C ALA A 184 -17.69 5.24 10.15
N ARG A 185 -17.19 3.98 10.12
CA ARG A 185 -17.51 2.98 11.15
C ARG A 185 -16.90 3.33 12.51
N VAL A 186 -15.65 3.78 12.54
CA VAL A 186 -14.99 4.23 13.77
C VAL A 186 -15.73 5.43 14.38
N SER A 187 -16.07 6.45 13.56
CA SER A 187 -16.83 7.63 14.02
C SER A 187 -18.15 7.22 14.66
N HIS A 188 -18.89 6.31 14.04
CA HIS A 188 -20.15 5.80 14.55
C HIS A 188 -19.98 5.06 15.90
N ARG A 189 -18.98 4.19 16.00
CA ARG A 189 -18.68 3.47 17.26
C ARG A 189 -18.19 4.36 18.38
N LEU A 190 -17.42 5.42 18.06
CA LEU A 190 -17.04 6.43 19.07
C LEU A 190 -18.27 7.07 19.73
N GLU A 191 -19.29 7.42 18.93
CA GLU A 191 -20.53 8.01 19.43
C GLU A 191 -21.38 6.98 20.19
N GLU A 192 -21.62 5.78 19.62
CA GLU A 192 -22.46 4.74 20.24
C GLU A 192 -21.89 4.23 21.56
N GLU A 193 -20.57 4.06 21.65
CA GLU A 193 -19.91 3.55 22.84
C GLU A 193 -19.54 4.65 23.85
N GLY A 194 -19.85 5.92 23.55
CA GLY A 194 -19.66 7.05 24.44
C GLY A 194 -18.20 7.34 24.77
N PHE A 195 -17.30 7.28 23.78
CA PHE A 195 -15.91 7.70 23.93
C PHE A 195 -15.80 9.22 24.05
N ALA A 196 -14.91 9.68 24.93
CA ALA A 196 -14.46 11.07 24.95
C ALA A 196 -13.33 11.33 23.93
N ALA A 197 -12.74 10.27 23.38
CA ALA A 197 -11.75 10.35 22.31
C ALA A 197 -12.35 10.90 21.00
N HIS A 198 -11.54 11.63 20.26
CA HIS A 198 -11.93 12.22 18.97
C HIS A 198 -10.97 11.79 17.86
N MET A 199 -11.51 11.37 16.71
CA MET A 199 -10.73 11.20 15.50
C MET A 199 -10.47 12.59 14.89
N ILE A 200 -9.20 12.98 14.75
CA ILE A 200 -8.81 14.35 14.41
C ILE A 200 -8.18 14.48 13.03
N LEU A 201 -7.46 13.46 12.56
CA LEU A 201 -6.79 13.47 11.26
C LEU A 201 -6.89 12.10 10.57
N GLN A 202 -6.78 12.14 9.25
CA GLN A 202 -6.49 10.98 8.41
C GLN A 202 -5.32 11.33 7.50
N VAL A 203 -4.25 10.55 7.57
CA VAL A 203 -3.02 10.76 6.80
C VAL A 203 -2.70 9.49 6.03
N HIS A 204 -2.89 9.50 4.70
CA HIS A 204 -2.78 8.32 3.83
C HIS A 204 -3.67 7.16 4.31
N ASP A 205 -3.10 6.16 4.97
CA ASP A 205 -3.69 4.94 5.52
C ASP A 205 -3.70 4.93 7.07
N GLU A 206 -3.38 6.06 7.71
CA GLU A 206 -3.33 6.29 9.15
C GLU A 206 -4.56 7.08 9.63
N LEU A 207 -5.13 6.69 10.75
CA LEU A 207 -6.15 7.44 11.51
C LEU A 207 -5.56 7.90 12.83
N ASP A 208 -5.68 9.21 13.08
CA ASP A 208 -5.14 9.85 14.27
C ASP A 208 -6.25 10.30 15.21
N PHE A 209 -6.05 10.08 16.50
CA PHE A 209 -7.00 10.38 17.56
C PHE A 209 -6.36 11.20 18.67
N GLU A 210 -7.11 12.12 19.23
CA GLU A 210 -6.87 12.65 20.56
C GLU A 210 -7.69 11.83 21.54
N CYS A 211 -7.02 11.21 22.53
CA CYS A 211 -7.63 10.21 23.40
C CYS A 211 -7.25 10.46 24.87
N PRO A 212 -8.22 10.56 25.79
CA PRO A 212 -7.94 10.50 27.22
C PRO A 212 -7.12 9.26 27.60
N ILE A 213 -6.15 9.41 28.51
CA ILE A 213 -5.22 8.35 28.87
C ILE A 213 -5.92 7.07 29.34
N ASP A 214 -7.03 7.21 30.06
CA ASP A 214 -7.84 6.11 30.60
C ASP A 214 -8.66 5.37 29.54
N GLU A 215 -8.86 5.95 28.35
CA GLU A 215 -9.59 5.32 27.24
C GLU A 215 -8.66 4.63 26.21
N VAL A 216 -7.34 4.80 26.28
CA VAL A 216 -6.38 4.36 25.24
C VAL A 216 -6.51 2.88 24.89
N GLU A 217 -6.56 2.00 25.88
CA GLU A 217 -6.63 0.55 25.68
C GLU A 217 -7.95 0.16 25.01
N ARG A 218 -9.06 0.72 25.50
CA ARG A 218 -10.40 0.49 24.95
C ARG A 218 -10.52 1.02 23.52
N LEU A 219 -10.03 2.23 23.27
CA LEU A 219 -10.02 2.84 21.95
C LEU A 219 -9.17 2.03 20.96
N THR A 220 -7.94 1.68 21.34
CA THR A 220 -7.04 0.87 20.50
C THR A 220 -7.68 -0.44 20.08
N THR A 221 -8.35 -1.12 21.01
CA THR A 221 -9.04 -2.39 20.74
C THR A 221 -10.19 -2.18 19.75
N MET A 222 -11.02 -1.17 19.97
CA MET A 222 -12.15 -0.87 19.08
C MET A 222 -11.70 -0.45 17.68
N VAL A 223 -10.73 0.46 17.58
CA VAL A 223 -10.24 0.96 16.27
C VAL A 223 -9.57 -0.16 15.47
N ARG A 224 -8.75 -0.99 16.15
CA ARG A 224 -8.12 -2.16 15.51
C ARG A 224 -9.17 -3.12 14.97
N ASP A 225 -10.17 -3.48 15.78
CA ASP A 225 -11.26 -4.37 15.37
C ASP A 225 -11.98 -3.84 14.12
N VAL A 226 -12.33 -2.56 14.10
CA VAL A 226 -12.99 -1.94 12.95
C VAL A 226 -12.09 -1.93 11.72
N MET A 227 -10.82 -1.53 11.86
CA MET A 227 -9.90 -1.40 10.73
C MET A 227 -9.54 -2.77 10.13
N GLU A 228 -9.29 -3.79 10.96
CA GLU A 228 -8.95 -5.14 10.50
C GLU A 228 -10.14 -5.85 9.83
N HIS A 229 -11.39 -5.54 10.23
CA HIS A 229 -12.59 -6.23 9.76
C HIS A 229 -13.50 -5.35 8.88
N VAL A 230 -12.98 -4.24 8.36
CA VAL A 230 -13.75 -3.32 7.52
C VAL A 230 -14.16 -3.93 6.17
N VAL A 231 -13.36 -4.84 5.66
CA VAL A 231 -13.55 -5.54 4.38
C VAL A 231 -13.04 -6.97 4.46
N ASP A 232 -13.65 -7.86 3.72
CA ASP A 232 -13.26 -9.27 3.62
C ASP A 232 -12.28 -9.45 2.44
N LEU A 233 -11.01 -9.70 2.75
CA LEU A 233 -9.95 -9.94 1.77
C LEU A 233 -9.44 -11.38 1.87
N ARG A 234 -8.66 -11.81 0.87
CA ARG A 234 -7.94 -13.10 0.89
C ARG A 234 -6.78 -13.13 1.87
N VAL A 235 -6.41 -11.97 2.39
CA VAL A 235 -5.31 -11.75 3.33
C VAL A 235 -5.80 -10.86 4.47
N PRO A 236 -5.26 -10.98 5.70
CA PRO A 236 -5.61 -10.07 6.79
C PRO A 236 -5.20 -8.63 6.47
N LEU A 237 -5.90 -7.67 7.06
CA LEU A 237 -5.52 -6.25 7.04
C LEU A 237 -4.69 -5.87 8.25
#